data_d359c20f97407e6e7d13cef13f5c9ff0
#
_entry.id   d359c20f97407e6e7d13cef13f5c9ff0
#
_cell.length_a   1.000
_cell.length_b   1.000
_cell.length_c   1.000
_cell.angle_alpha   90.00
_cell.angle_beta   90.00
_cell.angle_gamma   90.00
#
_symmetry.space_group_name_H-M   'P 1'
#
loop_
_entity.id
_entity.type
_entity.pdbx_description
1 polymer ?
#
loop_
_entity_poly.entity_id
_entity_poly.type
_entity_poly.pdbx_seq_one_letter_code
_entity_poly.pdbx_strand_id
1 'polypeptide(L)'
;MPEIKKGEAMSLEHTTAWHRPHWLTGDDSLVRVGPGTGGSEEHTCPSHAAAKARPGLWPTRRLRLPKPELETFTLGPVMDAVDRVEFHEETPDQALAGLRSRTPVLHPGHLTYTEHALRTYLGACADDAGQGLQPVRPYWVAQRENGKFWELYGWWRRYEAAGGRLREYRRLRHGEAKDSEPGEIAIAVYVAVHGRQAAWPRKWARPFEPYGPAVRPERVRVIEVGLADGRPRVQFDGTAEEAEAYYAEHGHAHVARIVAGGRPAPGSSCVDCKQFTGCEAVPRRPGVLGLPSRVAPLRKVSISDLRYHAACPAQGFLRALHLPKSDEYGSAARLGQAVHGWIEKLHRRPGWPPCAADDMPPEGENWTEGRWRVSDEDAATGRDMLLHHVDACPFQDAALIQRVEPEALRVVHDTAAQAVVIAKPDLLYQEDGSWVWRELKTTRKRRRRHEDPLDTYPQLALAVSLLARGALGGDPDGSRVEVEILRPDGSDPHVIDPADPEQRRKALAVLRRYAGPWREDEAWDARPGPHCQSCPVSRWCPSGASDGAVAAEGE
;
A
#
# COMPACT_ATOMS: atom_id res chain seq x y z
N MET A 1 13.30 -49.37 16.52
CA MET A 1 12.44 -48.56 15.62
C MET A 1 11.36 -47.91 16.48
N PRO A 2 11.37 -46.60 16.70
CA PRO A 2 10.26 -45.93 17.35
C PRO A 2 9.20 -45.58 16.30
N GLU A 3 7.97 -45.92 16.60
CA GLU A 3 6.77 -45.57 15.84
C GLU A 3 6.64 -44.05 15.73
N ILE A 4 6.68 -43.56 14.49
CA ILE A 4 6.35 -42.17 14.15
C ILE A 4 4.84 -42.01 14.37
N LYS A 5 4.47 -41.30 15.43
CA LYS A 5 3.08 -40.91 15.70
C LYS A 5 2.51 -40.14 14.50
N LYS A 6 1.52 -40.73 13.87
CA LYS A 6 0.66 -40.08 12.88
C LYS A 6 0.00 -38.85 13.52
N GLY A 7 0.26 -37.67 12.94
CA GLY A 7 -0.70 -36.58 12.94
C GLY A 7 -0.61 -35.54 14.04
N GLU A 8 0.43 -34.72 14.05
CA GLU A 8 0.30 -33.34 14.54
C GLU A 8 0.07 -32.40 13.35
N ALA A 9 -1.08 -32.58 12.73
CA ALA A 9 -1.58 -31.69 11.70
C ALA A 9 -2.44 -30.62 12.36
N MET A 10 -2.02 -29.36 12.23
CA MET A 10 -2.84 -28.16 12.45
C MET A 10 -3.67 -28.12 13.73
N SER A 11 -3.04 -28.01 14.91
CA SER A 11 -3.72 -27.57 16.12
C SER A 11 -3.99 -26.06 16.03
N LEU A 12 -5.17 -25.67 15.54
CA LEU A 12 -5.70 -24.31 15.61
C LEU A 12 -6.49 -24.10 16.92
N GLU A 13 -6.20 -24.88 17.96
CA GLU A 13 -7.06 -25.03 19.14
C GLU A 13 -7.10 -23.84 20.11
N HIS A 14 -6.31 -22.78 19.89
CA HIS A 14 -6.28 -21.60 20.78
C HIS A 14 -6.39 -20.25 20.06
N THR A 15 -7.01 -20.19 18.88
CA THR A 15 -7.39 -18.88 18.32
C THR A 15 -8.56 -18.31 19.09
N THR A 16 -8.39 -17.17 19.72
CA THR A 16 -9.49 -16.33 20.21
C THR A 16 -10.57 -16.30 19.15
N ALA A 17 -11.77 -16.77 19.51
CA ALA A 17 -12.85 -16.94 18.54
C ALA A 17 -13.15 -15.61 17.83
N TRP A 18 -12.93 -15.57 16.53
CA TRP A 18 -13.32 -14.40 15.73
C TRP A 18 -14.84 -14.20 15.85
N HIS A 19 -15.25 -13.01 16.21
CA HIS A 19 -16.65 -12.64 16.29
C HIS A 19 -17.05 -11.83 15.06
N ARG A 20 -18.09 -12.28 14.37
CA ARG A 20 -18.63 -11.58 13.21
C ARG A 20 -19.17 -10.23 13.64
N PRO A 21 -18.65 -9.11 13.10
CA PRO A 21 -19.23 -7.79 13.33
C PRO A 21 -20.69 -7.72 12.86
N HIS A 22 -21.55 -6.98 13.57
CA HIS A 22 -22.98 -6.86 13.26
C HIS A 22 -23.28 -6.26 11.88
N TRP A 23 -22.31 -5.53 11.31
CA TRP A 23 -22.41 -4.98 9.96
C TRP A 23 -22.03 -5.96 8.85
N LEU A 24 -21.70 -7.20 9.18
CA LEU A 24 -21.54 -8.29 8.22
C LEU A 24 -22.64 -9.31 8.37
N THR A 25 -23.09 -9.84 7.24
CA THR A 25 -24.09 -10.92 7.16
C THR A 25 -23.60 -12.02 6.22
N GLY A 26 -24.22 -13.17 6.26
CA GLY A 26 -23.91 -14.31 5.40
C GLY A 26 -23.35 -15.50 6.15
N ASP A 27 -22.76 -16.43 5.42
CA ASP A 27 -22.21 -17.68 5.93
C ASP A 27 -20.71 -17.52 6.18
N ASP A 28 -20.24 -17.84 7.36
CA ASP A 28 -18.83 -17.82 7.76
C ASP A 28 -18.24 -19.22 7.99
N SER A 29 -18.93 -20.25 7.57
CA SER A 29 -18.48 -21.65 7.68
C SER A 29 -17.25 -21.94 6.81
N LEU A 30 -17.13 -21.25 5.65
CA LEU A 30 -15.97 -21.34 4.77
C LEU A 30 -14.90 -20.33 5.19
N VAL A 31 -13.70 -20.83 5.48
CA VAL A 31 -12.50 -20.02 5.72
C VAL A 31 -11.49 -20.30 4.61
N ARG A 32 -11.14 -19.29 3.85
CA ARG A 32 -10.22 -19.38 2.70
C ARG A 32 -9.05 -18.42 2.86
N VAL A 33 -7.85 -18.96 2.90
CA VAL A 33 -6.63 -18.18 3.06
C VAL A 33 -5.66 -18.50 1.91
N GLY A 34 -5.06 -17.48 1.34
CA GLY A 34 -3.99 -17.60 0.36
C GLY A 34 -2.82 -16.69 0.71
N PRO A 35 -1.67 -16.86 0.06
CA PRO A 35 -0.58 -15.89 0.16
C PRO A 35 -1.10 -14.48 -0.11
N GLY A 36 -0.72 -13.52 0.68
CA GLY A 36 -1.18 -12.13 0.58
C GLY A 36 -2.61 -11.87 1.09
N THR A 37 -3.29 -12.86 1.71
CA THR A 37 -4.59 -12.60 2.36
C THR A 37 -4.43 -11.65 3.54
N GLY A 38 -3.34 -11.79 4.31
CA GLY A 38 -2.98 -10.94 5.44
C GLY A 38 -2.38 -9.60 5.03
N GLY A 39 -1.84 -9.47 3.82
CA GLY A 39 -1.00 -8.34 3.41
C GLY A 39 0.32 -8.26 4.21
N SER A 40 1.13 -7.22 3.98
CA SER A 40 2.30 -6.96 4.83
C SER A 40 1.85 -6.45 6.21
N GLU A 41 2.53 -6.84 7.28
CA GLU A 41 2.15 -6.49 8.66
C GLU A 41 1.98 -5.00 8.91
N GLU A 42 2.82 -4.17 8.29
CA GLU A 42 2.79 -2.72 8.46
C GLU A 42 1.56 -2.02 7.86
N HIS A 43 0.87 -2.64 6.88
CA HIS A 43 -0.12 -1.92 6.08
C HIS A 43 -1.48 -2.63 5.99
N THR A 44 -1.68 -3.72 6.73
CA THR A 44 -2.92 -4.49 6.65
C THR A 44 -3.76 -4.38 7.90
N CYS A 45 -5.01 -4.01 7.72
CA CYS A 45 -6.00 -4.03 8.79
C CYS A 45 -6.31 -5.50 9.18
N PRO A 46 -6.03 -5.94 10.43
CA PRO A 46 -6.31 -7.32 10.85
C PRO A 46 -7.78 -7.70 10.70
N SER A 47 -8.70 -6.77 11.01
CA SER A 47 -10.15 -6.97 10.82
C SER A 47 -10.50 -7.17 9.34
N HIS A 48 -9.87 -6.42 8.41
CA HIS A 48 -10.06 -6.62 6.97
C HIS A 48 -9.58 -8.00 6.53
N ALA A 49 -8.39 -8.44 6.96
CA ALA A 49 -7.82 -9.74 6.62
C ALA A 49 -8.75 -10.89 7.08
N ALA A 50 -9.24 -10.83 8.31
CA ALA A 50 -10.18 -11.83 8.85
C ALA A 50 -11.50 -11.89 8.08
N ALA A 51 -12.04 -10.74 7.68
CA ALA A 51 -13.25 -10.70 6.86
C ALA A 51 -12.97 -11.20 5.43
N LYS A 52 -11.82 -10.86 4.84
CA LYS A 52 -11.39 -11.33 3.52
C LYS A 52 -11.25 -12.85 3.48
N ALA A 53 -10.74 -13.46 4.56
CA ALA A 53 -10.64 -14.91 4.71
C ALA A 53 -12.00 -15.63 4.79
N ARG A 54 -13.13 -14.93 4.91
CA ARG A 54 -14.48 -15.49 4.96
C ARG A 54 -15.30 -15.04 3.74
N PRO A 55 -15.17 -15.74 2.61
CA PRO A 55 -15.72 -15.30 1.33
C PRO A 55 -17.26 -15.27 1.31
N GLY A 56 -17.93 -16.03 2.18
CA GLY A 56 -19.39 -16.06 2.30
C GLY A 56 -20.00 -14.89 3.08
N LEU A 57 -19.16 -13.96 3.59
CA LEU A 57 -19.63 -12.76 4.28
C LEU A 57 -19.68 -11.55 3.34
N TRP A 58 -20.69 -10.72 3.53
CA TRP A 58 -20.88 -9.44 2.84
C TRP A 58 -21.46 -8.38 3.79
N PRO A 59 -21.33 -7.09 3.45
CA PRO A 59 -21.88 -6.02 4.28
C PRO A 59 -23.41 -6.04 4.29
N THR A 60 -24.00 -5.78 5.46
CA THR A 60 -25.45 -5.60 5.62
C THR A 60 -25.95 -4.40 4.78
N ARG A 61 -25.11 -3.37 4.65
CA ARG A 61 -25.38 -2.19 3.82
C ARG A 61 -24.30 -2.06 2.75
N ARG A 62 -24.69 -2.15 1.49
CA ARG A 62 -23.80 -2.01 0.33
C ARG A 62 -23.82 -0.60 -0.24
N LEU A 63 -22.67 -0.07 -0.55
CA LEU A 63 -22.57 1.10 -1.42
C LEU A 63 -22.80 0.63 -2.88
N ARG A 64 -23.75 1.30 -3.54
CA ARG A 64 -24.00 1.08 -4.98
C ARG A 64 -23.37 2.24 -5.73
N LEU A 65 -22.09 2.14 -5.98
CA LEU A 65 -21.33 3.15 -6.71
C LEU A 65 -20.93 2.63 -8.09
N PRO A 66 -20.75 3.50 -9.08
CA PRO A 66 -20.19 3.10 -10.36
C PRO A 66 -18.79 2.53 -10.20
N LYS A 67 -18.36 1.74 -11.17
CA LYS A 67 -16.99 1.24 -11.23
C LYS A 67 -16.10 2.26 -11.95
N PRO A 68 -14.78 2.28 -11.65
CA PRO A 68 -13.83 3.03 -12.45
C PRO A 68 -13.84 2.56 -13.92
N GLU A 69 -13.66 3.48 -14.86
CA GLU A 69 -13.57 3.15 -16.29
C GLU A 69 -12.21 2.52 -16.63
N LEU A 70 -11.16 3.01 -15.98
CA LEU A 70 -9.81 2.48 -16.17
C LEU A 70 -9.53 1.29 -15.24
N GLU A 71 -8.72 0.35 -15.73
CA GLU A 71 -8.19 -0.74 -14.94
C GLU A 71 -7.24 -0.23 -13.85
N THR A 72 -7.49 -0.61 -12.62
CA THR A 72 -6.72 -0.18 -11.45
C THR A 72 -5.90 -1.30 -10.80
N PHE A 73 -6.08 -2.54 -11.23
CA PHE A 73 -5.27 -3.66 -10.76
C PHE A 73 -4.05 -3.86 -11.67
N THR A 74 -2.90 -3.45 -11.19
CA THR A 74 -1.64 -3.37 -11.94
C THR A 74 -1.25 -4.64 -12.68
N LEU A 75 -1.36 -5.80 -12.01
CA LEU A 75 -0.94 -7.09 -12.58
C LEU A 75 -2.03 -7.78 -13.42
N GLY A 76 -3.27 -7.34 -13.38
CA GLY A 76 -4.36 -7.96 -14.13
C GLY A 76 -4.06 -8.11 -15.62
N PRO A 77 -3.73 -7.02 -16.33
CA PRO A 77 -3.39 -7.09 -17.76
C PRO A 77 -2.16 -7.95 -18.07
N VAL A 78 -1.15 -7.93 -17.19
CA VAL A 78 0.05 -8.77 -17.34
C VAL A 78 -0.31 -10.25 -17.24
N MET A 79 -1.11 -10.61 -16.23
CA MET A 79 -1.56 -11.99 -16.04
C MET A 79 -2.42 -12.48 -17.22
N ASP A 80 -3.31 -11.63 -17.73
CA ASP A 80 -4.13 -11.95 -18.91
C ASP A 80 -3.25 -12.17 -20.16
N ALA A 81 -2.24 -11.33 -20.36
CA ALA A 81 -1.32 -11.47 -21.50
C ALA A 81 -0.47 -12.75 -21.39
N VAL A 82 0.05 -13.05 -20.19
CA VAL A 82 0.81 -14.30 -19.95
C VAL A 82 -0.09 -15.52 -20.16
N ASP A 83 -1.35 -15.49 -19.71
CA ASP A 83 -2.30 -16.60 -19.92
C ASP A 83 -2.56 -16.85 -21.41
N ARG A 84 -2.63 -15.81 -22.24
CA ARG A 84 -2.79 -15.94 -23.69
C ARG A 84 -1.58 -16.60 -24.34
N VAL A 85 -0.37 -16.23 -23.91
CA VAL A 85 0.86 -16.84 -24.43
C VAL A 85 0.99 -18.30 -23.96
N GLU A 86 0.78 -18.58 -22.67
CA GLU A 86 1.04 -19.91 -22.09
C GLU A 86 -0.06 -20.94 -22.40
N PHE A 87 -1.32 -20.51 -22.55
CA PHE A 87 -2.47 -21.43 -22.67
C PHE A 87 -3.27 -21.30 -23.97
N HIS A 88 -2.99 -20.29 -24.78
CA HIS A 88 -3.70 -20.07 -26.04
C HIS A 88 -2.78 -19.97 -27.25
N GLU A 89 -1.46 -20.25 -27.08
CA GLU A 89 -0.45 -20.26 -28.13
C GLU A 89 -0.34 -18.93 -28.91
N GLU A 90 -0.79 -17.82 -28.29
CA GLU A 90 -0.67 -16.50 -28.89
C GLU A 90 0.80 -16.03 -28.80
N THR A 91 1.25 -15.31 -29.83
CA THR A 91 2.52 -14.57 -29.70
C THR A 91 2.37 -13.42 -28.71
N PRO A 92 3.46 -12.91 -28.11
CA PRO A 92 3.41 -11.76 -27.22
C PRO A 92 2.69 -10.56 -27.83
N ASP A 93 2.90 -10.30 -29.12
CA ASP A 93 2.27 -9.19 -29.84
C ASP A 93 0.77 -9.38 -30.04
N GLN A 94 0.32 -10.62 -30.33
CA GLN A 94 -1.10 -10.97 -30.40
C GLN A 94 -1.77 -10.82 -29.03
N ALA A 95 -1.13 -11.30 -27.96
CA ALA A 95 -1.63 -11.15 -26.61
C ALA A 95 -1.81 -9.68 -26.20
N LEU A 96 -0.83 -8.83 -26.52
CA LEU A 96 -0.88 -7.39 -26.26
C LEU A 96 -1.94 -6.68 -27.12
N ALA A 97 -2.07 -7.06 -28.39
CA ALA A 97 -3.12 -6.53 -29.26
C ALA A 97 -4.53 -6.82 -28.71
N GLY A 98 -4.73 -8.03 -28.17
CA GLY A 98 -5.98 -8.44 -27.53
C GLY A 98 -6.35 -7.64 -26.28
N LEU A 99 -5.38 -7.04 -25.59
CA LEU A 99 -5.64 -6.22 -24.40
C LEU A 99 -6.25 -4.85 -24.75
N ARG A 100 -6.11 -4.35 -25.99
CA ARG A 100 -6.63 -3.04 -26.39
C ARG A 100 -8.16 -2.97 -26.40
N SER A 101 -8.82 -4.11 -26.54
CA SER A 101 -10.29 -4.22 -26.47
C SER A 101 -10.81 -4.64 -25.10
N ARG A 102 -9.95 -4.65 -24.09
CA ARG A 102 -10.30 -5.09 -22.73
C ARG A 102 -11.24 -4.09 -22.03
N THR A 103 -12.07 -4.62 -21.14
CA THR A 103 -12.88 -3.83 -20.21
C THR A 103 -12.59 -4.31 -18.78
N PRO A 104 -12.21 -3.45 -17.84
CA PRO A 104 -11.98 -1.99 -17.97
C PRO A 104 -10.85 -1.62 -18.94
N VAL A 105 -10.92 -0.41 -19.51
CA VAL A 105 -9.91 0.11 -20.45
C VAL A 105 -8.57 0.29 -19.78
N LEU A 106 -7.48 0.08 -20.52
CA LEU A 106 -6.13 0.35 -20.01
C LEU A 106 -5.71 1.79 -20.32
N HIS A 107 -5.21 2.47 -19.31
CA HIS A 107 -4.47 3.72 -19.53
C HIS A 107 -3.23 3.45 -20.40
N PRO A 108 -2.85 4.36 -21.34
CA PRO A 108 -1.70 4.13 -22.22
C PRO A 108 -0.41 3.77 -21.49
N GLY A 109 -0.10 4.42 -20.37
CA GLY A 109 1.08 4.10 -19.57
C GLY A 109 0.98 2.75 -18.83
N HIS A 110 -0.22 2.28 -18.50
CA HIS A 110 -0.42 0.94 -17.97
C HIS A 110 -0.17 -0.13 -19.05
N LEU A 111 -0.56 0.16 -20.28
CA LEU A 111 -0.27 -0.72 -21.42
C LEU A 111 1.23 -0.80 -21.73
N THR A 112 1.95 0.34 -21.70
CA THR A 112 3.42 0.37 -21.83
C THR A 112 4.10 -0.47 -20.76
N TYR A 113 3.68 -0.34 -19.51
CA TYR A 113 4.19 -1.20 -18.43
C TYR A 113 3.85 -2.67 -18.68
N THR A 114 2.63 -2.99 -19.09
CA THR A 114 2.19 -4.37 -19.34
C THR A 114 3.01 -5.03 -20.45
N GLU A 115 3.31 -4.30 -21.52
CA GLU A 115 4.19 -4.79 -22.60
C GLU A 115 5.59 -5.10 -22.08
N HIS A 116 6.20 -4.16 -21.34
CA HIS A 116 7.50 -4.38 -20.71
C HIS A 116 7.48 -5.60 -19.78
N ALA A 117 6.50 -5.68 -18.89
CA ALA A 117 6.36 -6.75 -17.91
C ALA A 117 6.17 -8.13 -18.54
N LEU A 118 5.35 -8.22 -19.60
CA LEU A 118 5.17 -9.46 -20.37
C LEU A 118 6.47 -9.94 -20.97
N ARG A 119 7.18 -9.08 -21.73
CA ARG A 119 8.45 -9.44 -22.38
C ARG A 119 9.52 -9.81 -21.37
N THR A 120 9.59 -9.06 -20.29
CA THR A 120 10.52 -9.31 -19.17
C THR A 120 10.25 -10.65 -18.49
N TYR A 121 8.98 -10.97 -18.25
CA TYR A 121 8.60 -12.26 -17.67
C TYR A 121 8.92 -13.43 -18.60
N LEU A 122 8.57 -13.33 -19.86
CA LEU A 122 8.85 -14.39 -20.85
C LEU A 122 10.36 -14.61 -21.03
N GLY A 123 11.16 -13.53 -20.97
CA GLY A 123 12.62 -13.63 -20.94
C GLY A 123 13.15 -14.38 -19.72
N ALA A 124 12.58 -14.14 -18.54
CA ALA A 124 12.93 -14.86 -17.31
C ALA A 124 12.53 -16.36 -17.35
N CYS A 125 11.58 -16.72 -18.20
CA CYS A 125 11.09 -18.09 -18.38
C CYS A 125 11.74 -18.82 -19.59
N ALA A 126 12.72 -18.23 -20.25
CA ALA A 126 13.30 -18.79 -21.49
C ALA A 126 13.87 -20.21 -21.35
N ASP A 127 14.39 -20.57 -20.16
CA ASP A 127 14.97 -21.87 -19.88
C ASP A 127 13.97 -22.91 -19.33
N ASP A 128 12.69 -22.55 -19.19
CA ASP A 128 11.68 -23.46 -18.60
C ASP A 128 11.50 -24.76 -19.38
N ALA A 129 11.47 -24.65 -20.70
CA ALA A 129 11.35 -25.82 -21.56
C ALA A 129 12.54 -26.80 -21.39
N GLY A 130 13.77 -26.27 -21.22
CA GLY A 130 14.96 -27.04 -20.93
C GLY A 130 14.91 -27.75 -19.57
N GLN A 131 14.20 -27.16 -18.60
CA GLN A 131 13.96 -27.76 -17.30
C GLN A 131 12.71 -28.67 -17.27
N GLY A 132 11.99 -28.81 -18.39
CA GLY A 132 10.74 -29.56 -18.49
C GLY A 132 9.57 -28.96 -17.70
N LEU A 133 9.65 -27.67 -17.34
CA LEU A 133 8.58 -26.96 -16.65
C LEU A 133 7.46 -26.64 -17.64
N GLN A 134 6.23 -26.95 -17.23
CA GLN A 134 5.03 -26.66 -17.98
C GLN A 134 4.07 -25.80 -17.12
N PRO A 135 3.43 -24.77 -17.68
CA PRO A 135 2.44 -23.98 -16.97
C PRO A 135 1.18 -24.80 -16.64
N VAL A 136 0.63 -24.58 -15.45
CA VAL A 136 -0.54 -25.31 -14.93
C VAL A 136 -1.71 -24.34 -14.76
N ARG A 137 -2.79 -24.53 -15.52
CA ARG A 137 -3.97 -23.67 -15.46
C ARG A 137 -4.84 -23.87 -14.22
N PRO A 138 -5.15 -25.12 -13.78
CA PRO A 138 -5.89 -25.35 -12.54
C PRO A 138 -5.19 -24.79 -11.31
N TYR A 139 -5.99 -24.36 -10.32
CA TYR A 139 -5.46 -23.96 -9.02
C TYR A 139 -5.14 -25.19 -8.18
N TRP A 140 -4.12 -25.10 -7.34
CA TRP A 140 -3.91 -26.07 -6.28
C TRP A 140 -4.62 -25.55 -5.02
N VAL A 141 -5.42 -26.44 -4.40
CA VAL A 141 -6.21 -26.11 -3.22
C VAL A 141 -6.07 -27.23 -2.20
N ALA A 142 -5.61 -26.92 -1.02
CA ALA A 142 -5.60 -27.80 0.12
C ALA A 142 -6.84 -27.55 0.99
N GLN A 143 -7.63 -28.60 1.23
CA GLN A 143 -8.90 -28.50 1.95
C GLN A 143 -8.88 -29.37 3.21
N ARG A 144 -9.55 -28.88 4.26
CA ARG A 144 -9.76 -29.61 5.51
C ARG A 144 -11.06 -29.20 6.14
N GLU A 145 -11.75 -30.15 6.75
CA GLU A 145 -12.92 -29.91 7.58
C GLU A 145 -12.55 -30.11 9.07
N ASN A 146 -12.71 -29.07 9.87
CA ASN A 146 -12.52 -29.10 11.31
C ASN A 146 -13.38 -27.99 11.92
N GLY A 147 -14.61 -28.31 12.30
CA GLY A 147 -15.60 -27.34 12.78
C GLY A 147 -16.05 -26.31 11.75
N LYS A 148 -15.14 -25.90 10.87
CA LYS A 148 -15.35 -25.08 9.68
C LYS A 148 -14.73 -25.77 8.47
N PHE A 149 -15.11 -25.31 7.27
CA PHE A 149 -14.50 -25.77 6.02
C PHE A 149 -13.32 -24.85 5.66
N TRP A 150 -12.13 -25.39 5.67
CA TRP A 150 -10.90 -24.66 5.48
C TRP A 150 -10.34 -24.89 4.08
N GLU A 151 -9.89 -23.82 3.45
CA GLU A 151 -9.19 -23.86 2.19
C GLU A 151 -7.92 -23.00 2.23
N LEU A 152 -6.78 -23.61 1.91
CA LEU A 152 -5.58 -22.90 1.55
C LEU A 152 -5.41 -23.00 0.03
N TYR A 153 -5.12 -21.90 -0.63
CA TYR A 153 -4.96 -21.84 -2.08
C TYR A 153 -3.88 -20.85 -2.48
N GLY A 154 -3.27 -21.04 -3.66
CA GLY A 154 -2.34 -20.08 -4.26
C GLY A 154 -2.91 -19.53 -5.57
N TRP A 155 -2.97 -18.20 -5.70
CA TRP A 155 -3.39 -17.53 -6.93
C TRP A 155 -2.22 -17.18 -7.84
N TRP A 156 -0.95 -17.40 -7.37
CA TRP A 156 0.27 -17.20 -8.13
C TRP A 156 0.36 -18.15 -9.32
N ARG A 157 1.22 -17.86 -10.27
CA ARG A 157 1.44 -18.73 -11.42
C ARG A 157 2.00 -20.08 -10.98
N ARG A 158 1.60 -21.13 -11.65
CA ARG A 158 1.89 -22.54 -11.29
C ARG A 158 2.55 -23.23 -12.43
N TYR A 159 3.58 -24.02 -12.12
CA TYR A 159 4.31 -24.84 -13.06
C TYR A 159 4.56 -26.22 -12.49
N GLU A 160 4.60 -27.22 -13.35
CA GLU A 160 4.94 -28.59 -12.98
C GLU A 160 6.01 -29.14 -13.95
N ALA A 161 6.90 -30.02 -13.43
CA ALA A 161 7.81 -30.82 -14.22
C ALA A 161 7.75 -32.27 -13.78
N ALA A 162 8.22 -33.17 -14.66
CA ALA A 162 8.35 -34.62 -14.41
C ALA A 162 7.03 -35.26 -13.91
N GLY A 163 5.88 -34.89 -14.49
CA GLY A 163 4.57 -35.41 -14.12
C GLY A 163 4.09 -35.01 -12.74
N GLY A 164 4.45 -33.79 -12.28
CA GLY A 164 4.07 -33.25 -11.00
C GLY A 164 5.01 -33.59 -9.84
N ARG A 165 6.15 -34.25 -10.10
CA ARG A 165 7.17 -34.48 -9.07
C ARG A 165 7.84 -33.18 -8.60
N LEU A 166 7.98 -32.18 -9.47
CA LEU A 166 8.33 -30.82 -9.13
C LEU A 166 7.10 -29.94 -9.32
N ARG A 167 6.74 -29.18 -8.28
CA ARG A 167 5.74 -28.12 -8.33
C ARG A 167 6.36 -26.77 -8.00
N GLU A 168 6.08 -25.77 -8.83
CA GLU A 168 6.62 -24.45 -8.67
C GLU A 168 5.51 -23.39 -8.65
N TYR A 169 5.60 -22.45 -7.68
CA TYR A 169 4.87 -21.20 -7.68
C TYR A 169 5.75 -20.03 -8.11
N ARG A 170 5.23 -19.16 -8.97
CA ARG A 170 5.84 -17.87 -9.33
C ARG A 170 4.95 -16.73 -8.92
N ARG A 171 5.48 -15.93 -8.00
CA ARG A 171 4.89 -14.65 -7.63
C ARG A 171 5.38 -13.58 -8.58
N LEU A 172 4.47 -12.87 -9.25
CA LEU A 172 4.82 -11.69 -10.05
C LEU A 172 4.84 -10.46 -9.17
N ARG A 173 5.91 -9.71 -9.22
CA ARG A 173 6.04 -8.43 -8.54
C ARG A 173 6.19 -7.31 -9.56
N HIS A 174 5.40 -6.26 -9.44
CA HIS A 174 5.43 -5.13 -10.38
C HIS A 174 6.76 -4.35 -10.41
N GLY A 175 7.57 -4.40 -9.35
CA GLY A 175 8.93 -3.87 -9.27
C GLY A 175 9.99 -4.95 -9.40
N GLU A 176 11.10 -4.76 -8.70
CA GLU A 176 12.16 -5.76 -8.53
C GLU A 176 11.74 -6.85 -7.54
N ALA A 177 12.28 -8.05 -7.70
CA ALA A 177 12.07 -9.13 -6.76
C ALA A 177 12.72 -8.83 -5.42
N LYS A 178 12.02 -9.15 -4.33
CA LYS A 178 12.53 -8.97 -2.95
C LYS A 178 12.12 -10.14 -2.07
N ASP A 179 12.64 -10.22 -0.87
CA ASP A 179 12.20 -11.22 0.10
C ASP A 179 10.72 -11.02 0.42
N SER A 180 10.00 -12.12 0.45
CA SER A 180 8.59 -12.17 0.84
C SER A 180 8.48 -12.59 2.30
N GLU A 181 7.34 -12.27 2.92
CA GLU A 181 7.09 -12.66 4.30
C GLU A 181 7.06 -14.20 4.42
N PRO A 182 7.79 -14.80 5.40
CA PRO A 182 7.85 -16.26 5.55
C PRO A 182 6.49 -16.93 5.63
N GLY A 183 5.51 -16.32 6.31
CA GLY A 183 4.16 -16.85 6.42
C GLY A 183 3.40 -16.94 5.08
N GLU A 184 3.61 -16.00 4.15
CA GLU A 184 3.04 -16.06 2.80
C GLU A 184 3.65 -17.22 2.00
N ILE A 185 4.99 -17.38 2.07
CA ILE A 185 5.71 -18.47 1.41
C ILE A 185 5.28 -19.81 1.99
N ALA A 186 5.13 -19.91 3.31
CA ALA A 186 4.68 -21.11 4.00
C ALA A 186 3.32 -21.59 3.50
N ILE A 187 2.36 -20.70 3.27
CA ILE A 187 1.07 -21.08 2.68
C ILE A 187 1.27 -21.61 1.27
N ALA A 188 2.11 -20.98 0.45
CA ALA A 188 2.34 -21.40 -0.93
C ALA A 188 2.99 -22.79 -1.00
N VAL A 189 4.03 -23.06 -0.21
CA VAL A 189 4.69 -24.36 -0.19
C VAL A 189 3.78 -25.47 0.31
N TYR A 190 2.97 -25.20 1.36
CA TYR A 190 1.99 -26.16 1.85
C TYR A 190 0.94 -26.53 0.79
N VAL A 191 0.42 -25.51 0.08
CA VAL A 191 -0.52 -25.72 -1.02
C VAL A 191 0.13 -26.46 -2.18
N ALA A 192 1.40 -26.21 -2.47
CA ALA A 192 2.12 -26.96 -3.51
C ALA A 192 2.28 -28.45 -3.15
N VAL A 193 2.48 -28.79 -1.86
CA VAL A 193 2.58 -30.18 -1.40
C VAL A 193 1.22 -30.87 -1.37
N HIS A 194 0.21 -30.27 -0.73
CA HIS A 194 -1.05 -30.91 -0.38
C HIS A 194 -2.21 -30.56 -1.30
N GLY A 195 -2.02 -29.54 -2.16
CA GLY A 195 -3.08 -29.02 -3.01
C GLY A 195 -3.45 -30.00 -4.13
N ARG A 196 -4.76 -30.20 -4.29
CA ARG A 196 -5.35 -30.86 -5.46
C ARG A 196 -5.74 -29.82 -6.50
N GLN A 197 -5.74 -30.23 -7.76
CA GLN A 197 -6.19 -29.37 -8.86
C GLN A 197 -7.67 -29.02 -8.71
N ALA A 198 -8.00 -27.74 -8.90
CA ALA A 198 -9.38 -27.25 -8.87
C ALA A 198 -9.57 -26.12 -9.88
N ALA A 199 -10.76 -26.04 -10.47
CA ALA A 199 -11.17 -24.88 -11.23
C ALA A 199 -11.57 -23.72 -10.31
N TRP A 200 -11.52 -22.48 -10.81
CA TRP A 200 -12.00 -21.33 -10.08
C TRP A 200 -13.50 -21.50 -9.76
N PRO A 201 -13.97 -21.26 -8.51
CA PRO A 201 -15.36 -21.49 -8.16
C PRO A 201 -16.27 -20.48 -8.89
N ARG A 202 -17.43 -20.95 -9.36
CA ARG A 202 -18.42 -20.09 -10.05
C ARG A 202 -18.84 -18.87 -9.23
N LYS A 203 -18.87 -19.02 -7.91
CA LYS A 203 -19.11 -17.93 -6.94
C LYS A 203 -18.04 -18.00 -5.88
N TRP A 204 -17.37 -16.89 -5.63
CA TRP A 204 -16.28 -16.83 -4.64
C TRP A 204 -16.68 -17.30 -3.22
N ALA A 205 -17.95 -17.19 -2.87
CA ALA A 205 -18.50 -17.67 -1.60
C ALA A 205 -18.71 -19.19 -1.55
N ARG A 206 -18.43 -19.95 -2.62
CA ARG A 206 -18.54 -21.41 -2.65
C ARG A 206 -17.15 -22.03 -2.54
N PRO A 207 -17.03 -23.23 -1.92
CA PRO A 207 -15.79 -23.98 -1.92
C PRO A 207 -15.26 -24.24 -3.34
N PHE A 208 -13.96 -24.42 -3.46
CA PHE A 208 -13.38 -25.04 -4.64
C PHE A 208 -13.84 -26.51 -4.74
N GLU A 209 -13.94 -27.00 -5.94
CA GLU A 209 -14.28 -28.39 -6.25
C GLU A 209 -13.02 -29.09 -6.82
N PRO A 210 -12.18 -29.70 -5.97
CA PRO A 210 -10.99 -30.39 -6.44
C PRO A 210 -11.33 -31.61 -7.27
N TYR A 211 -10.57 -31.83 -8.33
CA TYR A 211 -10.69 -32.98 -9.21
C TYR A 211 -9.31 -33.65 -9.44
N GLY A 212 -9.34 -34.81 -10.06
CA GLY A 212 -8.12 -35.56 -10.34
C GLY A 212 -7.49 -36.22 -9.10
N PRO A 213 -6.38 -36.94 -9.28
CA PRO A 213 -5.67 -37.62 -8.20
C PRO A 213 -4.96 -36.61 -7.28
N ALA A 214 -4.77 -36.98 -6.03
CA ALA A 214 -3.83 -36.30 -5.15
C ALA A 214 -2.40 -36.66 -5.58
N VAL A 215 -1.63 -35.68 -6.00
CA VAL A 215 -0.21 -35.85 -6.36
C VAL A 215 0.61 -35.16 -5.26
N ARG A 216 1.50 -35.93 -4.61
CA ARG A 216 2.51 -35.40 -3.70
C ARG A 216 3.80 -35.17 -4.49
N PRO A 217 4.28 -33.92 -4.60
CA PRO A 217 5.55 -33.66 -5.27
C PRO A 217 6.72 -34.18 -4.43
N GLU A 218 7.84 -34.47 -5.09
CA GLU A 218 9.13 -34.75 -4.43
C GLU A 218 9.81 -33.44 -4.03
N ARG A 219 9.64 -32.40 -4.85
CA ARG A 219 10.25 -31.07 -4.68
C ARG A 219 9.25 -29.96 -4.89
N VAL A 220 9.40 -28.91 -4.10
CA VAL A 220 8.61 -27.68 -4.20
C VAL A 220 9.55 -26.48 -4.35
N ARG A 221 9.21 -25.57 -5.25
CA ARG A 221 9.93 -24.33 -5.44
C ARG A 221 8.95 -23.13 -5.44
N VAL A 222 9.36 -22.05 -4.79
CA VAL A 222 8.64 -20.77 -4.81
C VAL A 222 9.61 -19.69 -5.25
N ILE A 223 9.28 -19.00 -6.34
CA ILE A 223 10.10 -17.95 -6.92
C ILE A 223 9.29 -16.66 -6.96
N GLU A 224 9.92 -15.55 -6.66
CA GLU A 224 9.42 -14.22 -6.98
C GLU A 224 10.13 -13.70 -8.23
N VAL A 225 9.36 -13.22 -9.22
CA VAL A 225 9.90 -12.64 -10.46
C VAL A 225 9.62 -11.14 -10.47
N GLY A 226 10.69 -10.34 -10.51
CA GLY A 226 10.60 -8.89 -10.69
C GLY A 226 10.25 -8.54 -12.12
N LEU A 227 9.14 -7.86 -12.34
CA LEU A 227 8.70 -7.45 -13.69
C LEU A 227 9.37 -6.17 -14.18
N ALA A 228 10.14 -5.49 -13.32
CA ALA A 228 10.93 -4.33 -13.72
C ALA A 228 12.24 -4.72 -14.42
N ASP A 229 12.86 -5.84 -14.03
CA ASP A 229 14.20 -6.26 -14.44
C ASP A 229 14.32 -7.75 -14.86
N GLY A 230 13.27 -8.53 -14.68
CA GLY A 230 13.23 -9.97 -15.01
C GLY A 230 14.01 -10.88 -14.06
N ARG A 231 14.57 -10.33 -12.98
CA ARG A 231 15.40 -11.14 -12.08
C ARG A 231 14.54 -12.01 -11.18
N PRO A 232 14.71 -13.35 -11.21
CA PRO A 232 14.05 -14.24 -10.29
C PRO A 232 14.76 -14.22 -8.93
N ARG A 233 13.97 -14.35 -7.84
CA ARG A 233 14.48 -14.57 -6.50
C ARG A 233 13.81 -15.80 -5.90
N VAL A 234 14.63 -16.80 -5.56
CA VAL A 234 14.16 -18.01 -4.92
C VAL A 234 13.78 -17.68 -3.48
N GLN A 235 12.52 -17.94 -3.12
CA GLN A 235 11.97 -17.75 -1.78
C GLN A 235 12.01 -19.07 -0.98
N PHE A 236 11.85 -20.19 -1.67
CA PHE A 236 11.94 -21.55 -1.14
C PHE A 236 12.30 -22.50 -2.27
N ASP A 237 13.16 -23.48 -1.98
CA ASP A 237 13.45 -24.61 -2.86
C ASP A 237 13.87 -25.81 -2.00
N GLY A 238 13.01 -26.84 -1.92
CA GLY A 238 13.24 -27.97 -1.04
C GLY A 238 12.33 -29.15 -1.32
N THR A 239 12.48 -30.23 -0.55
CA THR A 239 11.61 -31.41 -0.60
C THR A 239 10.22 -31.12 -0.03
N ALA A 240 9.29 -32.05 -0.25
CA ALA A 240 7.95 -31.94 0.34
C ALA A 240 8.00 -31.95 1.87
N GLU A 241 8.91 -32.70 2.48
CA GLU A 241 9.11 -32.77 3.93
C GLU A 241 9.64 -31.44 4.49
N GLU A 242 10.61 -30.82 3.80
CA GLU A 242 11.13 -29.49 4.16
C GLU A 242 10.06 -28.42 4.01
N ALA A 243 9.21 -28.50 2.98
CA ALA A 243 8.07 -27.59 2.80
C ALA A 243 7.03 -27.71 3.93
N GLU A 244 6.75 -28.94 4.39
CA GLU A 244 5.86 -29.18 5.55
C GLU A 244 6.47 -28.64 6.84
N ALA A 245 7.76 -28.85 7.07
CA ALA A 245 8.46 -28.27 8.22
C ALA A 245 8.45 -26.74 8.20
N TYR A 246 8.68 -26.14 7.03
CA TYR A 246 8.61 -24.69 6.84
C TYR A 246 7.21 -24.12 7.14
N TYR A 247 6.15 -24.86 6.69
CA TYR A 247 4.78 -24.46 7.04
C TYR A 247 4.50 -24.61 8.53
N ALA A 248 4.97 -25.64 9.17
CA ALA A 248 4.82 -25.83 10.62
C ALA A 248 5.47 -24.69 11.40
N GLU A 249 6.63 -24.20 10.97
CA GLU A 249 7.36 -23.11 11.60
C GLU A 249 6.70 -21.73 11.36
N HIS A 250 6.34 -21.42 10.11
CA HIS A 250 5.94 -20.05 9.73
C HIS A 250 4.46 -19.93 9.36
N GLY A 251 3.82 -21.00 8.88
CA GLY A 251 2.49 -20.97 8.28
C GLY A 251 1.37 -21.00 9.30
N HIS A 252 1.45 -21.88 10.31
CA HIS A 252 0.37 -22.05 11.29
C HIS A 252 0.05 -20.77 12.03
N ALA A 253 1.06 -20.11 12.60
CA ALA A 253 0.89 -18.85 13.33
C ALA A 253 0.38 -17.74 12.41
N HIS A 254 0.86 -17.68 11.18
CA HIS A 254 0.42 -16.68 10.18
C HIS A 254 -1.06 -16.86 9.82
N VAL A 255 -1.50 -18.07 9.51
CA VAL A 255 -2.91 -18.38 9.22
C VAL A 255 -3.79 -18.09 10.42
N ALA A 256 -3.37 -18.51 11.62
CA ALA A 256 -4.09 -18.26 12.87
C ALA A 256 -4.29 -16.75 13.11
N ARG A 257 -3.25 -15.93 12.94
CA ARG A 257 -3.31 -14.47 13.05
C ARG A 257 -4.30 -13.86 12.06
N ILE A 258 -4.27 -14.27 10.78
CA ILE A 258 -5.20 -13.79 9.76
C ILE A 258 -6.64 -14.09 10.18
N VAL A 259 -6.91 -15.30 10.60
CA VAL A 259 -8.27 -15.78 10.90
C VAL A 259 -8.81 -15.21 12.21
N ALA A 260 -7.96 -15.06 13.21
CA ALA A 260 -8.31 -14.41 14.47
C ALA A 260 -8.67 -12.93 14.27
N GLY A 261 -8.04 -12.28 13.28
CA GLY A 261 -8.26 -10.86 13.03
C GLY A 261 -7.69 -9.99 14.15
N GLY A 262 -8.36 -8.89 14.43
CA GLY A 262 -7.95 -7.94 15.45
C GLY A 262 -8.72 -6.63 15.34
N ARG A 263 -8.25 -5.62 16.08
CA ARG A 263 -8.84 -4.28 16.02
C ARG A 263 -8.71 -3.70 14.61
N PRO A 264 -9.73 -2.96 14.13
CA PRO A 264 -9.62 -2.26 12.86
C PRO A 264 -8.43 -1.27 12.87
N ALA A 265 -7.61 -1.34 11.83
CA ALA A 265 -6.53 -0.40 11.55
C ALA A 265 -6.78 0.21 10.16
N PRO A 266 -7.52 1.33 10.06
CA PRO A 266 -7.86 1.93 8.78
C PRO A 266 -6.63 2.34 7.98
N GLY A 267 -6.68 2.10 6.66
CA GLY A 267 -5.60 2.39 5.73
C GLY A 267 -6.07 2.39 4.27
N SER A 268 -5.12 2.27 3.36
CA SER A 268 -5.40 2.24 1.91
C SER A 268 -6.32 1.10 1.48
N SER A 269 -6.31 -0.02 2.20
CA SER A 269 -7.19 -1.18 1.95
C SER A 269 -8.67 -0.93 2.26
N CYS A 270 -9.01 0.20 2.91
CA CYS A 270 -10.40 0.53 3.22
C CYS A 270 -11.26 0.69 1.97
N VAL A 271 -10.69 1.13 0.83
CA VAL A 271 -11.41 1.29 -0.42
C VAL A 271 -11.99 -0.03 -0.96
N ASP A 272 -11.31 -1.15 -0.70
CA ASP A 272 -11.71 -2.49 -1.15
C ASP A 272 -12.28 -3.35 -0.01
N CYS A 273 -12.43 -2.78 1.18
CA CYS A 273 -12.85 -3.52 2.36
C CYS A 273 -14.36 -3.75 2.38
N LYS A 274 -14.79 -5.02 2.41
CA LYS A 274 -16.21 -5.35 2.56
C LYS A 274 -16.84 -4.85 3.87
N GLN A 275 -16.03 -4.51 4.87
CA GLN A 275 -16.49 -3.94 6.13
C GLN A 275 -16.63 -2.42 6.10
N PHE A 276 -16.16 -1.76 5.03
CA PHE A 276 -16.02 -0.29 4.97
C PHE A 276 -17.31 0.46 5.34
N THR A 277 -18.46 -0.03 4.88
CA THR A 277 -19.75 0.64 5.13
C THR A 277 -20.23 0.58 6.58
N GLY A 278 -19.75 -0.38 7.38
CA GLY A 278 -20.11 -0.56 8.79
C GLY A 278 -18.98 -0.24 9.76
N CYS A 279 -17.73 -0.15 9.28
CA CYS A 279 -16.57 0.01 10.13
C CYS A 279 -16.60 1.35 10.88
N GLU A 280 -16.65 1.29 12.20
CA GLU A 280 -16.70 2.46 13.09
C GLU A 280 -15.35 3.17 13.20
N ALA A 281 -14.25 2.47 12.88
CA ALA A 281 -12.91 3.05 12.89
C ALA A 281 -12.66 4.00 11.70
N VAL A 282 -13.59 4.09 10.74
CA VAL A 282 -13.51 5.04 9.61
C VAL A 282 -14.61 6.10 9.80
N PRO A 283 -14.28 7.27 10.34
CA PRO A 283 -15.22 8.39 10.46
C PRO A 283 -15.81 8.76 9.10
N ARG A 284 -17.12 9.06 9.07
CA ARG A 284 -17.82 9.52 7.87
C ARG A 284 -18.12 11.00 8.04
N ARG A 285 -17.56 11.81 7.16
CA ARG A 285 -17.70 13.26 7.18
C ARG A 285 -17.93 13.76 5.76
N PRO A 286 -19.05 14.46 5.46
CA PRO A 286 -19.26 15.01 4.14
C PRO A 286 -18.41 16.27 3.93
N GLY A 287 -17.91 16.46 2.71
CA GLY A 287 -17.26 17.68 2.27
C GLY A 287 -15.88 17.96 2.88
N VAL A 288 -15.17 16.92 3.33
CA VAL A 288 -13.77 17.04 3.81
C VAL A 288 -12.89 17.68 2.75
N LEU A 289 -13.07 17.28 1.48
CA LEU A 289 -12.35 17.83 0.33
C LEU A 289 -12.97 19.12 -0.24
N GLY A 290 -14.00 19.67 0.40
CA GLY A 290 -14.70 20.86 -0.08
C GLY A 290 -15.57 20.64 -1.30
N LEU A 291 -15.80 19.40 -1.73
CA LEU A 291 -16.58 19.07 -2.93
C LEU A 291 -18.07 18.88 -2.62
N PRO A 292 -18.96 19.18 -3.57
CA PRO A 292 -20.38 18.87 -3.45
C PRO A 292 -20.61 17.34 -3.54
N SER A 293 -21.78 16.91 -3.06
CA SER A 293 -22.18 15.51 -3.16
C SER A 293 -22.44 15.11 -4.61
N ARG A 294 -21.84 13.97 -5.00
CA ARG A 294 -22.08 13.33 -6.30
C ARG A 294 -22.01 11.82 -6.22
N VAL A 295 -22.69 11.14 -7.15
CA VAL A 295 -22.53 9.71 -7.36
C VAL A 295 -21.32 9.48 -8.25
N ALA A 296 -20.32 8.78 -7.73
CA ALA A 296 -19.05 8.53 -8.44
C ALA A 296 -18.36 7.29 -7.85
N PRO A 297 -17.39 6.66 -8.55
CA PRO A 297 -16.61 5.57 -8.00
C PRO A 297 -15.95 5.95 -6.67
N LEU A 298 -15.89 5.02 -5.71
CA LEU A 298 -15.11 5.23 -4.49
C LEU A 298 -13.62 5.24 -4.87
N ARG A 299 -12.92 6.31 -4.53
CA ARG A 299 -11.47 6.44 -4.75
C ARG A 299 -10.75 6.70 -3.45
N LYS A 300 -9.55 6.14 -3.28
CA LYS A 300 -8.63 6.56 -2.21
C LYS A 300 -7.84 7.78 -2.66
N VAL A 301 -7.49 8.65 -1.72
CA VAL A 301 -6.74 9.87 -2.03
C VAL A 301 -6.00 10.40 -0.81
N SER A 302 -4.78 10.84 -1.02
CA SER A 302 -4.01 11.70 -0.13
C SER A 302 -3.75 13.07 -0.78
N ILE A 303 -3.25 14.03 0.00
CA ILE A 303 -2.84 15.33 -0.56
C ILE A 303 -1.71 15.17 -1.58
N SER A 304 -0.82 14.23 -1.38
CA SER A 304 0.24 13.94 -2.35
C SER A 304 -0.34 13.46 -3.69
N ASP A 305 -1.36 12.59 -3.68
CA ASP A 305 -2.04 12.14 -4.89
C ASP A 305 -2.69 13.30 -5.63
N LEU A 306 -3.35 14.21 -4.90
CA LEU A 306 -3.96 15.42 -5.47
C LEU A 306 -2.90 16.34 -6.11
N ARG A 307 -1.75 16.49 -5.47
CA ARG A 307 -0.63 17.31 -6.01
C ARG A 307 -0.04 16.68 -7.28
N TYR A 308 0.15 15.36 -7.29
CA TYR A 308 0.64 14.66 -8.48
C TYR A 308 -0.35 14.78 -9.64
N HIS A 309 -1.65 14.62 -9.36
CA HIS A 309 -2.70 14.83 -10.36
C HIS A 309 -2.70 16.27 -10.90
N ALA A 310 -2.58 17.25 -10.03
CA ALA A 310 -2.55 18.66 -10.43
C ALA A 310 -1.35 19.00 -11.33
N ALA A 311 -0.19 18.38 -11.10
CA ALA A 311 0.98 18.50 -11.94
C ALA A 311 0.75 17.78 -13.29
N CYS A 312 0.34 16.53 -13.25
CA CYS A 312 0.06 15.70 -14.42
C CYS A 312 -0.89 14.56 -14.02
N PRO A 313 -2.14 14.49 -14.56
CA PRO A 313 -3.06 13.41 -14.22
C PRO A 313 -2.49 12.02 -14.45
N ALA A 314 -1.82 11.79 -15.59
CA ALA A 314 -1.17 10.50 -15.87
C ALA A 314 -0.12 10.14 -14.80
N GLN A 315 0.67 11.09 -14.30
CA GLN A 315 1.59 10.85 -13.18
C GLN A 315 0.84 10.37 -11.94
N GLY A 316 -0.27 11.04 -11.59
CA GLY A 316 -1.11 10.64 -10.46
C GLY A 316 -1.65 9.21 -10.62
N PHE A 317 -2.15 8.86 -11.80
CA PHE A 317 -2.68 7.53 -12.08
C PHE A 317 -1.60 6.43 -12.04
N LEU A 318 -0.47 6.63 -12.74
CA LEU A 318 0.61 5.63 -12.81
C LEU A 318 1.26 5.41 -11.44
N ARG A 319 1.34 6.44 -10.60
CA ARG A 319 1.77 6.30 -9.19
C ARG A 319 0.75 5.51 -8.36
N ALA A 320 -0.55 5.72 -8.57
CA ALA A 320 -1.61 4.98 -7.89
C ALA A 320 -1.63 3.48 -8.26
N LEU A 321 -1.16 3.13 -9.46
CA LEU A 321 -0.91 1.74 -9.89
C LEU A 321 0.35 1.13 -9.23
N HIS A 322 1.11 1.89 -8.46
CA HIS A 322 2.38 1.45 -7.85
C HIS A 322 3.41 0.95 -8.88
N LEU A 323 3.42 1.51 -10.08
CA LEU A 323 4.42 1.16 -11.09
C LEU A 323 5.84 1.47 -10.58
N PRO A 324 6.85 0.71 -11.03
CA PRO A 324 8.25 0.96 -10.66
C PRO A 324 8.64 2.41 -10.95
N LYS A 325 9.31 3.04 -10.01
CA LYS A 325 9.71 4.44 -10.08
C LYS A 325 11.22 4.54 -10.24
N SER A 326 11.68 5.56 -10.98
CA SER A 326 13.06 5.99 -10.88
C SER A 326 13.31 6.68 -9.53
N ASP A 327 14.57 6.91 -9.18
CA ASP A 327 14.91 7.58 -7.92
C ASP A 327 14.31 9.01 -7.90
N GLU A 328 13.42 9.25 -6.92
CA GLU A 328 12.63 10.49 -6.82
C GLU A 328 13.34 11.59 -6.01
N TYR A 329 14.43 11.24 -5.31
CA TYR A 329 14.93 12.08 -4.24
C TYR A 329 16.22 12.79 -4.63
N GLY A 330 16.11 14.10 -4.95
CA GLY A 330 17.26 15.00 -4.93
C GLY A 330 17.84 15.18 -3.51
N SER A 331 19.06 15.76 -3.38
CA SER A 331 19.75 15.94 -2.10
C SER A 331 18.88 16.65 -1.05
N ALA A 332 18.17 17.70 -1.42
CA ALA A 332 17.30 18.45 -0.52
C ALA A 332 16.14 17.59 0.04
N ALA A 333 15.56 16.71 -0.78
CA ALA A 333 14.49 15.82 -0.33
C ALA A 333 15.01 14.71 0.59
N ARG A 334 16.22 14.17 0.30
CA ARG A 334 16.88 13.19 1.18
C ARG A 334 17.20 13.78 2.54
N LEU A 335 17.77 14.99 2.57
CA LEU A 335 18.02 15.71 3.81
C LEU A 335 16.73 15.93 4.60
N GLY A 336 15.66 16.39 3.93
CA GLY A 336 14.36 16.58 4.55
C GLY A 336 13.83 15.29 5.19
N GLN A 337 13.89 14.15 4.49
CA GLN A 337 13.47 12.86 5.02
C GLN A 337 14.30 12.41 6.22
N ALA A 338 15.60 12.66 6.22
CA ALA A 338 16.48 12.33 7.34
C ALA A 338 16.16 13.19 8.57
N VAL A 339 15.94 14.51 8.39
CA VAL A 339 15.54 15.42 9.49
C VAL A 339 14.18 15.00 10.07
N HIS A 340 13.19 14.73 9.21
CA HIS A 340 11.87 14.24 9.67
C HIS A 340 12.00 12.93 10.47
N GLY A 341 12.73 11.93 9.95
CA GLY A 341 12.92 10.66 10.64
C GLY A 341 13.60 10.81 11.99
N TRP A 342 14.59 11.71 12.10
CA TRP A 342 15.28 11.98 13.36
C TRP A 342 14.32 12.54 14.41
N ILE A 343 13.52 13.54 14.06
CA ILE A 343 12.53 14.15 14.96
C ILE A 343 11.44 13.13 15.32
N GLU A 344 10.95 12.35 14.36
CA GLU A 344 9.98 11.27 14.59
C GLU A 344 10.50 10.29 15.66
N LYS A 345 11.76 9.86 15.55
CA LYS A 345 12.39 8.97 16.51
C LYS A 345 12.44 9.57 17.91
N LEU A 346 12.76 10.87 18.03
CA LEU A 346 12.76 11.55 19.32
C LEU A 346 11.35 11.64 19.92
N HIS A 347 10.33 11.95 19.10
CA HIS A 347 8.94 12.06 19.53
C HIS A 347 8.30 10.71 19.87
N ARG A 348 8.92 9.58 19.47
CA ARG A 348 8.49 8.23 19.86
C ARG A 348 9.04 7.77 21.21
N ARG A 349 9.89 8.56 21.88
CA ARG A 349 10.47 8.20 23.17
C ARG A 349 9.38 8.05 24.25
N PRO A 350 9.46 7.02 25.13
CA PRO A 350 8.52 6.87 26.23
C PRO A 350 8.51 8.09 27.16
N GLY A 351 7.30 8.52 27.57
CA GLY A 351 7.13 9.66 28.46
C GLY A 351 7.32 11.02 27.79
N TRP A 352 7.57 11.05 26.47
CA TRP A 352 7.67 12.25 25.62
C TRP A 352 8.57 13.36 26.21
N PRO A 353 9.83 13.05 26.54
CA PRO A 353 10.74 14.08 27.00
C PRO A 353 10.96 15.13 25.91
N PRO A 354 11.13 16.40 26.27
CA PRO A 354 11.46 17.43 25.28
C PRO A 354 12.74 17.08 24.53
N CYS A 355 12.82 17.52 23.28
CA CYS A 355 14.05 17.38 22.51
C CYS A 355 15.15 18.28 23.12
N ALA A 356 16.38 17.77 23.20
CA ALA A 356 17.52 18.48 23.73
C ALA A 356 18.65 18.56 22.69
N ALA A 357 19.56 19.53 22.85
CA ALA A 357 20.71 19.68 21.95
C ALA A 357 21.61 18.43 21.91
N ASP A 358 21.71 17.74 23.05
CA ASP A 358 22.50 16.49 23.17
C ASP A 358 21.84 15.29 22.45
N ASP A 359 20.57 15.39 22.08
CA ASP A 359 19.87 14.39 21.27
C ASP A 359 20.20 14.48 19.78
N MET A 360 20.86 15.56 19.34
CA MET A 360 21.11 15.84 17.94
C MET A 360 22.36 15.13 17.42
N PRO A 361 22.52 14.96 16.09
CA PRO A 361 23.73 14.37 15.53
C PRO A 361 24.99 15.11 15.99
N PRO A 362 26.13 14.41 16.16
CA PRO A 362 27.40 15.05 16.54
C PRO A 362 27.82 16.15 15.58
N GLU A 363 28.46 17.18 16.10
CA GLU A 363 29.00 18.27 15.27
C GLU A 363 30.16 17.80 14.40
N GLY A 364 30.15 18.19 13.13
CA GLY A 364 31.21 17.87 12.17
C GLY A 364 31.23 16.42 11.70
N GLU A 365 30.26 15.59 12.08
CA GLU A 365 30.17 14.20 11.66
C GLU A 365 29.04 13.97 10.66
N ASN A 366 29.26 12.97 9.80
CA ASN A 366 28.21 12.43 8.95
C ASN A 366 27.26 11.56 9.80
N TRP A 367 25.96 11.60 9.49
CA TRP A 367 24.98 10.85 10.23
C TRP A 367 24.00 10.08 9.34
N THR A 368 23.25 9.17 9.93
CA THR A 368 22.29 8.33 9.19
C THR A 368 20.99 8.24 9.97
N GLU A 369 19.86 8.38 9.29
CA GLU A 369 18.55 8.08 9.84
C GLU A 369 17.77 7.16 8.88
N GLY A 370 17.39 5.99 9.40
CA GLY A 370 16.81 4.94 8.57
C GLY A 370 17.73 4.58 7.38
N ARG A 371 17.22 4.73 6.16
CA ARG A 371 18.00 4.48 4.92
C ARG A 371 18.76 5.71 4.41
N TRP A 372 18.60 6.86 5.07
CA TRP A 372 19.12 8.14 4.60
C TRP A 372 20.47 8.42 5.24
N ARG A 373 21.52 8.40 4.43
CA ARG A 373 22.85 8.86 4.82
C ARG A 373 22.97 10.35 4.48
N VAL A 374 23.34 11.14 5.46
CA VAL A 374 23.55 12.58 5.36
C VAL A 374 25.03 12.85 5.60
N SER A 375 25.67 13.53 4.65
CA SER A 375 27.12 13.75 4.67
C SER A 375 27.47 15.18 4.30
N ASP A 376 28.70 15.58 4.62
CA ASP A 376 29.32 16.82 4.24
C ASP A 376 28.51 18.08 4.66
N GLU A 377 28.30 19.01 3.76
CA GLU A 377 27.50 20.23 3.99
C GLU A 377 26.04 19.92 4.38
N ASP A 378 25.47 18.84 3.84
CA ASP A 378 24.13 18.40 4.19
C ASP A 378 24.05 17.95 5.65
N ALA A 379 25.13 17.34 6.21
CA ALA A 379 25.17 16.90 7.60
C ALA A 379 25.12 18.10 8.57
N ALA A 380 25.92 19.12 8.32
CA ALA A 380 25.89 20.35 9.11
C ALA A 380 24.54 21.06 8.99
N THR A 381 24.05 21.24 7.75
CA THR A 381 22.75 21.87 7.47
C THR A 381 21.59 21.16 8.19
N GLY A 382 21.57 19.82 8.15
CA GLY A 382 20.53 19.03 8.82
C GLY A 382 20.61 19.12 10.34
N ARG A 383 21.82 19.10 10.90
CA ARG A 383 22.06 19.31 12.34
C ARG A 383 21.56 20.68 12.80
N ASP A 384 21.87 21.75 12.07
CA ASP A 384 21.39 23.10 12.40
C ASP A 384 19.86 23.17 12.41
N MET A 385 19.20 22.58 11.40
CA MET A 385 17.74 22.46 11.37
C MET A 385 17.20 21.72 12.61
N LEU A 386 17.86 20.61 13.01
CA LEU A 386 17.46 19.83 14.18
C LEU A 386 17.66 20.62 15.49
N LEU A 387 18.73 21.38 15.61
CA LEU A 387 18.97 22.25 16.77
C LEU A 387 17.88 23.34 16.91
N HIS A 388 17.45 23.93 15.80
CA HIS A 388 16.35 24.89 15.84
C HIS A 388 15.00 24.29 16.21
N HIS A 389 14.81 22.98 15.99
CA HIS A 389 13.64 22.27 16.47
C HIS A 389 13.59 22.17 17.99
N VAL A 390 14.73 22.14 18.69
CA VAL A 390 14.78 22.02 20.16
C VAL A 390 13.90 23.09 20.82
N ASP A 391 14.03 24.34 20.41
CA ASP A 391 13.25 25.45 20.97
C ASP A 391 11.77 25.41 20.58
N ALA A 392 11.44 24.76 19.46
CA ALA A 392 10.08 24.63 18.94
C ALA A 392 9.42 23.29 19.29
N CYS A 393 10.13 22.40 20.00
CA CYS A 393 9.62 21.09 20.38
C CYS A 393 8.32 21.23 21.21
N PRO A 394 7.22 20.54 20.82
CA PRO A 394 5.93 20.69 21.50
C PRO A 394 5.90 20.07 22.89
N PHE A 395 6.94 19.33 23.30
CA PHE A 395 6.99 18.60 24.57
C PHE A 395 7.68 19.38 25.69
N GLN A 396 7.92 20.69 25.52
CA GLN A 396 8.49 21.52 26.58
C GLN A 396 7.58 21.57 27.82
N ASP A 397 6.26 21.51 27.63
CA ASP A 397 5.26 21.38 28.70
C ASP A 397 4.46 20.09 28.57
N ALA A 398 5.17 18.95 28.77
CA ALA A 398 4.59 17.63 28.62
C ALA A 398 3.44 17.31 29.60
N ALA A 399 3.30 18.10 30.68
CA ALA A 399 2.25 17.89 31.70
C ALA A 399 0.83 18.05 31.13
N LEU A 400 0.65 18.83 30.07
CA LEU A 400 -0.64 19.06 29.40
C LEU A 400 -0.93 18.00 28.35
N ILE A 401 0.05 17.19 27.95
CA ILE A 401 -0.06 16.23 26.86
C ILE A 401 -0.59 14.89 27.37
N GLN A 402 -1.68 14.45 26.77
CA GLN A 402 -2.40 13.23 27.15
C GLN A 402 -2.11 12.07 26.22
N ARG A 403 -1.79 12.35 24.94
CA ARG A 403 -1.56 11.36 23.90
C ARG A 403 -0.66 11.92 22.81
N VAL A 404 0.25 11.09 22.33
CA VAL A 404 1.19 11.44 21.25
C VAL A 404 1.20 10.33 20.21
N GLU A 405 1.08 10.69 18.94
CA GLU A 405 1.00 9.77 17.82
C GLU A 405 1.83 10.31 16.63
N PRO A 406 3.15 10.08 16.59
CA PRO A 406 3.98 10.45 15.46
C PRO A 406 3.62 9.61 14.22
N GLU A 407 3.55 10.26 13.06
CA GLU A 407 3.31 9.59 11.76
C GLU A 407 2.02 8.73 11.72
N ALA A 408 1.02 9.07 12.54
CA ALA A 408 -0.19 8.29 12.68
C ALA A 408 -1.12 8.41 11.47
N LEU A 409 -1.41 7.29 10.82
CA LEU A 409 -2.31 7.24 9.69
C LEU A 409 -3.75 7.57 10.11
N ARG A 410 -4.37 8.52 9.41
CA ARG A 410 -5.78 8.89 9.56
C ARG A 410 -6.54 8.63 8.29
N VAL A 411 -7.66 7.93 8.42
CA VAL A 411 -8.53 7.60 7.29
C VAL A 411 -9.94 8.09 7.58
N VAL A 412 -10.49 8.85 6.66
CA VAL A 412 -11.84 9.40 6.75
C VAL A 412 -12.58 9.16 5.44
N HIS A 413 -13.83 8.77 5.51
CA HIS A 413 -14.71 8.70 4.36
C HIS A 413 -15.37 10.06 4.11
N ASP A 414 -14.92 10.78 3.08
CA ASP A 414 -15.67 11.92 2.56
C ASP A 414 -16.87 11.41 1.76
N THR A 415 -18.04 11.42 2.41
CA THR A 415 -19.26 10.88 1.80
C THR A 415 -19.82 11.75 0.68
N ALA A 416 -19.46 13.03 0.60
CA ALA A 416 -19.83 13.91 -0.51
C ALA A 416 -18.98 13.62 -1.74
N ALA A 417 -17.67 13.56 -1.57
CA ALA A 417 -16.74 13.28 -2.65
C ALA A 417 -16.67 11.80 -3.06
N GLN A 418 -17.28 10.88 -2.28
CA GLN A 418 -17.07 9.43 -2.41
C GLN A 418 -15.57 9.08 -2.42
N ALA A 419 -14.86 9.59 -1.41
CA ALA A 419 -13.41 9.43 -1.28
C ALA A 419 -13.00 8.86 0.08
N VAL A 420 -12.09 7.89 0.07
CA VAL A 420 -11.34 7.45 1.25
C VAL A 420 -10.13 8.37 1.36
N VAL A 421 -10.25 9.39 2.20
CA VAL A 421 -9.21 10.39 2.42
C VAL A 421 -8.20 9.83 3.40
N ILE A 422 -6.94 9.81 3.00
CA ILE A 422 -5.82 9.30 3.80
C ILE A 422 -4.91 10.48 4.13
N ALA A 423 -4.62 10.65 5.41
CA ALA A 423 -3.72 11.68 5.91
C ALA A 423 -2.74 11.07 6.91
N LYS A 424 -1.53 11.60 6.94
CA LYS A 424 -0.46 11.15 7.83
C LYS A 424 0.28 12.39 8.33
N PRO A 425 -0.15 12.98 9.48
CA PRO A 425 0.57 14.09 10.09
C PRO A 425 1.96 13.67 10.55
N ASP A 426 2.92 14.58 10.49
CA ASP A 426 4.25 14.32 11.05
C ASP A 426 4.15 14.09 12.56
N LEU A 427 3.24 14.81 13.24
CA LEU A 427 2.91 14.58 14.64
C LEU A 427 1.44 14.92 14.89
N LEU A 428 0.75 14.04 15.61
CA LEU A 428 -0.58 14.31 16.16
C LEU A 428 -0.51 14.09 17.67
N TYR A 429 -0.94 15.07 18.44
CA TYR A 429 -0.98 14.92 19.90
C TYR A 429 -2.24 15.56 20.48
N GLN A 430 -2.58 15.15 21.70
CA GLN A 430 -3.74 15.66 22.42
C GLN A 430 -3.27 16.47 23.63
N GLU A 431 -3.74 17.70 23.72
CA GLU A 431 -3.48 18.64 24.80
C GLU A 431 -4.83 19.15 25.33
N ASP A 432 -5.06 19.02 26.62
CA ASP A 432 -6.32 19.41 27.28
C ASP A 432 -7.60 18.92 26.57
N GLY A 433 -7.57 17.67 26.07
CA GLY A 433 -8.70 17.06 25.34
C GLY A 433 -8.84 17.48 23.88
N SER A 434 -8.04 18.42 23.41
CA SER A 434 -8.05 18.96 22.05
C SER A 434 -6.92 18.37 21.21
N TRP A 435 -7.15 18.22 19.89
CA TRP A 435 -6.14 17.71 18.99
C TRP A 435 -5.26 18.82 18.42
N VAL A 436 -3.97 18.61 18.44
CA VAL A 436 -2.98 19.41 17.73
C VAL A 436 -2.43 18.58 16.58
N TRP A 437 -2.65 19.08 15.37
CA TRP A 437 -2.07 18.51 14.15
C TRP A 437 -0.84 19.30 13.77
N ARG A 438 0.33 18.69 13.87
CA ARG A 438 1.59 19.36 13.57
C ARG A 438 2.25 18.79 12.33
N GLU A 439 2.64 19.68 11.43
CA GLU A 439 3.42 19.40 10.23
C GLU A 439 4.81 20.01 10.36
N LEU A 440 5.79 19.28 9.90
CA LEU A 440 7.17 19.71 9.82
C LEU A 440 7.55 19.93 8.35
N LYS A 441 8.25 21.00 8.06
CA LYS A 441 8.76 21.29 6.71
C LYS A 441 10.20 21.73 6.80
N THR A 442 11.03 21.24 5.88
CA THR A 442 12.42 21.62 5.77
C THR A 442 12.67 22.40 4.48
N THR A 443 13.45 23.46 4.53
CA THR A 443 13.82 24.23 3.34
C THR A 443 15.12 24.97 3.56
N ARG A 444 15.96 25.09 2.51
CA ARG A 444 17.14 25.97 2.48
C ARG A 444 16.79 27.39 1.99
N LYS A 445 15.56 27.59 1.48
CA LYS A 445 15.13 28.90 0.98
C LYS A 445 14.84 29.82 2.16
N ARG A 446 15.30 31.07 2.06
CA ARG A 446 14.93 32.11 3.01
C ARG A 446 13.42 32.36 2.94
N ARG A 447 12.84 32.77 4.10
CA ARG A 447 11.43 33.11 4.19
C ARG A 447 11.09 34.20 3.17
N ARG A 448 10.10 33.95 2.33
CA ARG A 448 9.45 35.02 1.56
C ARG A 448 8.37 35.63 2.45
N ARG A 449 8.49 36.95 2.69
CA ARG A 449 7.45 37.71 3.37
C ARG A 449 6.15 37.59 2.54
N HIS A 450 5.05 37.16 3.19
CA HIS A 450 3.69 37.04 2.64
C HIS A 450 3.27 35.72 1.95
N GLU A 451 4.03 34.65 2.00
CA GLU A 451 3.49 33.35 1.60
C GLU A 451 2.62 32.78 2.73
N ASP A 452 1.32 32.57 2.45
CA ASP A 452 0.43 31.94 3.40
C ASP A 452 0.69 30.41 3.42
N PRO A 453 0.89 29.81 4.61
CA PRO A 453 1.15 28.37 4.73
C PRO A 453 0.06 27.49 4.13
N LEU A 454 -1.23 27.87 4.19
CA LEU A 454 -2.33 27.11 3.61
C LEU A 454 -2.22 26.97 2.08
N ASP A 455 -1.76 28.01 1.39
CA ASP A 455 -1.58 27.97 -0.07
C ASP A 455 -0.34 27.17 -0.47
N THR A 456 0.72 27.26 0.36
CA THR A 456 2.00 26.60 0.09
C THR A 456 1.94 25.09 0.41
N TYR A 457 1.26 24.73 1.49
CA TYR A 457 1.20 23.38 2.04
C TYR A 457 -0.26 22.88 2.13
N PRO A 458 -0.84 22.33 1.05
CA PRO A 458 -2.24 21.88 1.01
C PRO A 458 -2.61 20.84 2.08
N GLN A 459 -1.63 20.12 2.65
CA GLN A 459 -1.87 19.21 3.78
C GLN A 459 -2.38 19.94 5.03
N LEU A 460 -1.99 21.22 5.24
CA LEU A 460 -2.52 22.03 6.33
C LEU A 460 -4.01 22.33 6.12
N ALA A 461 -4.41 22.56 4.86
CA ALA A 461 -5.81 22.76 4.51
C ALA A 461 -6.64 21.50 4.80
N LEU A 462 -6.09 20.30 4.55
CA LEU A 462 -6.73 19.04 4.91
C LEU A 462 -6.84 18.90 6.44
N ALA A 463 -5.78 19.20 7.18
CA ALA A 463 -5.77 19.19 8.65
C ALA A 463 -6.86 20.10 9.24
N VAL A 464 -6.93 21.35 8.77
CA VAL A 464 -8.00 22.30 9.15
C VAL A 464 -9.38 21.71 8.87
N SER A 465 -9.60 21.14 7.68
CA SER A 465 -10.89 20.54 7.32
C SER A 465 -11.27 19.36 8.20
N LEU A 466 -10.31 18.49 8.54
CA LEU A 466 -10.54 17.31 9.39
C LEU A 466 -10.85 17.70 10.83
N LEU A 467 -10.08 18.62 11.42
CA LEU A 467 -10.30 19.09 12.79
C LEU A 467 -11.62 19.86 12.91
N ALA A 468 -11.88 20.82 12.02
CA ALA A 468 -13.12 21.58 12.02
C ALA A 468 -14.40 20.72 11.89
N ARG A 469 -14.28 19.50 11.36
CA ARG A 469 -15.39 18.54 11.23
C ARG A 469 -15.44 17.50 12.36
N GLY A 470 -14.59 17.63 13.35
CA GLY A 470 -14.48 16.65 14.44
C GLY A 470 -14.17 15.24 13.93
N ALA A 471 -13.38 15.11 12.85
CA ALA A 471 -13.08 13.80 12.25
C ALA A 471 -12.18 12.95 13.14
N LEU A 472 -11.45 13.56 14.07
CA LEU A 472 -10.57 12.88 15.01
C LEU A 472 -11.21 12.65 16.39
N GLY A 473 -12.42 13.18 16.62
CA GLY A 473 -13.00 13.28 17.95
C GLY A 473 -12.30 14.36 18.79
N GLY A 474 -12.51 14.37 20.11
CA GLY A 474 -11.99 15.39 21.01
C GLY A 474 -12.77 16.70 20.95
N ASP A 475 -12.23 17.75 21.59
CA ASP A 475 -12.81 19.09 21.54
C ASP A 475 -12.33 19.82 20.26
N PRO A 476 -13.24 20.15 19.33
CA PRO A 476 -12.85 20.84 18.11
C PRO A 476 -12.48 22.32 18.36
N ASP A 477 -13.04 22.96 19.37
CA ASP A 477 -12.85 24.42 19.61
C ASP A 477 -11.45 24.73 20.14
N GLY A 478 -10.82 23.81 20.87
CA GLY A 478 -9.43 23.93 21.31
C GLY A 478 -8.41 23.31 20.36
N SER A 479 -8.87 22.67 19.29
CA SER A 479 -7.98 22.01 18.34
C SER A 479 -7.28 23.02 17.42
N ARG A 480 -6.02 22.75 17.04
CA ARG A 480 -5.25 23.63 16.17
C ARG A 480 -4.38 22.87 15.18
N VAL A 481 -3.98 23.54 14.12
CA VAL A 481 -2.97 23.04 13.15
C VAL A 481 -1.71 23.87 13.32
N GLU A 482 -0.59 23.19 13.50
CA GLU A 482 0.72 23.80 13.59
C GLU A 482 1.56 23.40 12.38
N VAL A 483 2.36 24.31 11.85
CA VAL A 483 3.42 24.00 10.93
C VAL A 483 4.72 24.62 11.39
N GLU A 484 5.74 23.81 11.49
CA GLU A 484 7.10 24.25 11.77
C GLU A 484 7.91 24.16 10.50
N ILE A 485 8.50 25.30 10.09
CA ILE A 485 9.34 25.37 8.89
C ILE A 485 10.78 25.51 9.33
N LEU A 486 11.52 24.41 9.31
CA LEU A 486 12.93 24.37 9.67
C LEU A 486 13.82 24.84 8.52
N ARG A 487 14.72 25.74 8.86
CA ARG A 487 15.78 26.26 8.01
C ARG A 487 17.14 26.14 8.70
N PRO A 488 18.25 26.22 7.99
CA PRO A 488 19.57 26.24 8.61
C PRO A 488 19.78 27.43 9.56
N ASP A 489 19.06 28.52 9.34
CA ASP A 489 19.17 29.78 10.08
C ASP A 489 18.01 30.05 11.05
N GLY A 490 17.12 29.06 11.30
CA GLY A 490 16.05 29.22 12.27
C GLY A 490 14.84 28.30 12.06
N SER A 491 13.94 28.33 13.02
CA SER A 491 12.60 27.72 12.95
C SER A 491 11.54 28.82 12.80
N ASP A 492 10.50 28.54 12.01
CA ASP A 492 9.40 29.46 11.74
C ASP A 492 8.05 28.73 12.01
N PRO A 493 7.57 28.77 13.27
CA PRO A 493 6.31 28.12 13.63
C PRO A 493 5.11 29.01 13.25
N HIS A 494 4.06 28.37 12.71
CA HIS A 494 2.77 29.00 12.45
C HIS A 494 1.66 28.18 13.07
N VAL A 495 0.66 28.86 13.59
CA VAL A 495 -0.55 28.25 14.15
C VAL A 495 -1.76 28.68 13.32
N ILE A 496 -2.61 27.71 12.99
CA ILE A 496 -3.83 27.90 12.22
C ILE A 496 -4.99 27.40 13.07
N ASP A 497 -6.00 28.25 13.26
CA ASP A 497 -7.18 27.93 14.03
C ASP A 497 -8.28 27.32 13.14
N PRO A 498 -8.62 26.03 13.32
CA PRO A 498 -9.73 25.42 12.58
C PRO A 498 -11.11 25.96 12.97
N ALA A 499 -11.26 26.64 14.10
CA ALA A 499 -12.50 27.26 14.51
C ALA A 499 -12.75 28.62 13.81
N ASP A 500 -11.69 29.27 13.29
CA ASP A 500 -11.79 30.50 12.51
C ASP A 500 -12.52 30.27 11.18
N PRO A 501 -13.67 30.91 10.93
CA PRO A 501 -14.43 30.75 9.70
C PRO A 501 -13.67 31.17 8.44
N GLU A 502 -12.76 32.14 8.52
CA GLU A 502 -11.98 32.61 7.39
C GLU A 502 -10.93 31.59 6.99
N GLN A 503 -10.19 31.07 7.95
CA GLN A 503 -9.20 30.01 7.71
C GLN A 503 -9.86 28.74 7.17
N ARG A 504 -11.03 28.36 7.69
CA ARG A 504 -11.81 27.25 7.13
C ARG A 504 -12.23 27.47 5.68
N ARG A 505 -12.75 28.66 5.35
CA ARG A 505 -13.13 28.98 3.96
C ARG A 505 -11.93 28.89 3.03
N LYS A 506 -10.79 29.44 3.45
CA LYS A 506 -9.54 29.38 2.69
C LYS A 506 -9.06 27.94 2.51
N ALA A 507 -9.01 27.15 3.58
CA ALA A 507 -8.64 25.74 3.52
C ALA A 507 -9.51 24.96 2.53
N LEU A 508 -10.84 25.13 2.59
CA LEU A 508 -11.76 24.48 1.66
C LEU A 508 -11.58 24.94 0.21
N ALA A 509 -11.22 26.21 -0.02
CA ALA A 509 -10.91 26.70 -1.36
C ALA A 509 -9.63 26.07 -1.91
N VAL A 510 -8.59 25.94 -1.08
CA VAL A 510 -7.35 25.24 -1.43
C VAL A 510 -7.63 23.78 -1.78
N LEU A 511 -8.36 23.06 -0.92
CA LEU A 511 -8.71 21.66 -1.17
C LEU A 511 -9.51 21.48 -2.46
N ARG A 512 -10.50 22.33 -2.69
CA ARG A 512 -11.34 22.28 -3.89
C ARG A 512 -10.54 22.49 -5.18
N ARG A 513 -9.54 23.37 -5.15
CA ARG A 513 -8.65 23.63 -6.29
C ARG A 513 -7.93 22.35 -6.75
N TYR A 514 -7.51 21.50 -5.80
CA TYR A 514 -6.83 20.23 -6.11
C TYR A 514 -7.81 19.07 -6.33
N ALA A 515 -8.79 18.94 -5.47
CA ALA A 515 -9.69 17.78 -5.46
C ALA A 515 -10.77 17.84 -6.54
N GLY A 516 -11.19 19.04 -6.98
CA GLY A 516 -12.20 19.20 -8.04
C GLY A 516 -11.77 18.54 -9.34
N PRO A 517 -10.67 18.99 -9.96
CA PRO A 517 -10.17 18.39 -11.20
C PRO A 517 -9.89 16.88 -11.07
N TRP A 518 -9.27 16.45 -9.96
CA TRP A 518 -9.02 15.04 -9.69
C TRP A 518 -10.31 14.21 -9.62
N ARG A 519 -11.37 14.77 -9.03
CA ARG A 519 -12.63 14.05 -8.86
C ARG A 519 -13.38 13.89 -10.19
N GLU A 520 -13.25 14.85 -11.09
CA GLU A 520 -13.92 14.88 -12.39
C GLU A 520 -13.17 14.11 -13.48
N ASP A 521 -11.87 13.87 -13.27
CA ASP A 521 -11.04 13.22 -14.25
C ASP A 521 -11.30 11.70 -14.32
N GLU A 522 -11.63 11.23 -15.52
CA GLU A 522 -11.84 9.82 -15.86
C GLU A 522 -10.79 9.30 -16.85
N ALA A 523 -10.17 10.21 -17.63
CA ALA A 523 -9.20 9.88 -18.66
C ALA A 523 -7.76 9.80 -18.14
N TRP A 524 -7.40 10.66 -17.18
CA TRP A 524 -6.06 10.78 -16.62
C TRP A 524 -4.98 11.08 -17.66
N ASP A 525 -5.28 11.98 -18.58
CA ASP A 525 -4.40 12.32 -19.69
C ASP A 525 -3.06 12.90 -19.24
N ALA A 526 -2.02 12.59 -20.00
CA ALA A 526 -0.71 13.18 -19.77
C ALA A 526 -0.70 14.68 -20.10
N ARG A 527 0.03 15.45 -19.27
CA ARG A 527 0.36 16.86 -19.53
C ARG A 527 1.88 16.99 -19.67
N PRO A 528 2.42 16.83 -20.89
CA PRO A 528 3.87 16.94 -21.11
C PRO A 528 4.39 18.33 -20.75
N GLY A 529 5.64 18.40 -20.24
CA GLY A 529 6.28 19.64 -19.87
C GLY A 529 7.61 19.41 -19.13
N PRO A 530 8.28 20.49 -18.67
CA PRO A 530 9.58 20.38 -18.01
C PRO A 530 9.63 19.42 -16.81
N HIS A 531 8.51 19.22 -16.13
CA HIS A 531 8.38 18.28 -15.01
C HIS A 531 8.52 16.81 -15.42
N CYS A 532 8.43 16.48 -16.71
CA CYS A 532 8.64 15.12 -17.21
C CYS A 532 10.07 14.63 -16.98
N GLN A 533 11.07 15.52 -16.99
CA GLN A 533 12.48 15.17 -16.74
C GLN A 533 12.71 14.60 -15.33
N SER A 534 11.92 15.04 -14.35
CA SER A 534 11.98 14.56 -12.96
C SER A 534 10.81 13.66 -12.57
N CYS A 535 9.98 13.25 -13.54
CA CYS A 535 8.83 12.41 -13.26
C CYS A 535 9.27 10.96 -13.01
N PRO A 536 9.05 10.41 -11.81
CA PRO A 536 9.55 9.08 -11.45
C PRO A 536 8.89 7.93 -12.21
N VAL A 537 7.75 8.20 -12.88
CA VAL A 537 7.03 7.22 -13.71
C VAL A 537 7.10 7.55 -15.20
N SER A 538 8.00 8.47 -15.62
CA SER A 538 8.15 8.88 -17.03
C SER A 538 8.44 7.70 -17.97
N ARG A 539 9.21 6.71 -17.51
CA ARG A 539 9.49 5.47 -18.25
C ARG A 539 8.24 4.77 -18.78
N TRP A 540 7.13 4.89 -18.06
CA TRP A 540 5.86 4.23 -18.39
C TRP A 540 4.90 5.14 -19.14
N CYS A 541 5.21 6.43 -19.27
CA CYS A 541 4.35 7.40 -19.93
C CYS A 541 4.78 7.57 -21.39
N PRO A 542 3.95 7.22 -22.39
CA PRO A 542 4.30 7.39 -23.80
C PRO A 542 4.68 8.82 -24.17
N SER A 543 4.01 9.81 -23.55
CA SER A 543 4.28 11.24 -23.78
C SER A 543 5.54 11.74 -23.08
N GLY A 544 6.00 11.08 -22.01
CA GLY A 544 7.21 11.44 -21.28
C GLY A 544 8.48 10.86 -21.91
N ALA A 545 8.36 9.69 -22.55
CA ALA A 545 9.47 9.04 -23.24
C ALA A 545 9.89 9.78 -24.52
N SER A 546 8.93 10.46 -25.20
CA SER A 546 9.19 11.21 -26.41
C SER A 546 9.97 12.51 -26.17
N ASP A 547 9.79 13.17 -25.03
CA ASP A 547 10.53 14.41 -24.70
C ASP A 547 11.99 14.15 -24.29
N GLY A 548 12.31 12.96 -23.77
CA GLY A 548 13.68 12.55 -23.47
C GLY A 548 14.53 12.22 -24.71
N ALA A 549 13.91 11.75 -25.78
CA ALA A 549 14.60 11.41 -27.02
C ALA A 549 15.00 12.66 -27.83
N VAL A 550 14.23 13.74 -27.75
CA VAL A 550 14.52 14.99 -28.47
C VAL A 550 15.69 15.76 -27.85
N ALA A 551 15.96 15.55 -26.55
CA ALA A 551 17.11 16.19 -25.87
C ALA A 551 18.44 15.48 -26.10
N ALA A 552 18.44 14.21 -26.56
CA ALA A 552 19.66 13.42 -26.80
C ALA A 552 20.20 13.54 -28.24
N GLU A 553 19.45 14.14 -29.18
CA GLU A 553 19.89 14.36 -30.57
C GLU A 553 20.39 15.79 -30.84
N GLY A 554 20.57 16.60 -29.79
CA GLY A 554 20.95 18.02 -29.89
C GLY A 554 22.28 18.41 -29.22
N GLU A 555 23.23 17.46 -28.95
CA GLU A 555 24.59 17.74 -28.54
C GLU A 555 25.62 17.18 -29.52
#